data_5a856c787a56fb0acd10bbe638757192
#
_entry.id   5a856c787a56fb0acd10bbe638757192
#
_cell.length_a   1.000
_cell.length_b   1.000
_cell.length_c   1.000
_cell.angle_alpha   90.00
_cell.angle_beta   90.00
_cell.angle_gamma   90.00
#
_symmetry.space_group_name_H-M   'P 1'
#
loop_
_entity.id
_entity.type
_entity.pdbx_description
1 polymer ?
#
loop_
_entity_poly.entity_id
_entity_poly.type
_entity_poly.pdbx_seq_one_letter_code
_entity_poly.pdbx_strand_id
1 'polypeptide(L)'
;MMRRLMTIVIMLLMLSSCYYFNQVVDDIKESNTMARGQKKDRGGAYKNDKYKEDVYKAIDDIAKRPVNKKVEFEEIELIIPENTVINPDSWTLLDLKTGYGLPISFSTQGLCLNKTVKGKVYSLWYNKVMSGVNEIGKKIEKANDFIYTCK
;
A
#
# COMPACT_ATOMS: atom_id res chain seq x y z
N MET A 1 -19.88 14.69 42.38
CA MET A 1 -18.97 15.45 41.51
C MET A 1 -18.06 14.57 40.66
N MET A 2 -17.38 13.60 41.22
CA MET A 2 -16.40 12.73 40.54
C MET A 2 -16.96 11.96 39.32
N ARG A 3 -18.19 11.45 39.35
CA ARG A 3 -18.84 10.73 38.22
C ARG A 3 -19.04 11.59 36.97
N ARG A 4 -19.38 12.88 37.13
CA ARG A 4 -19.58 13.81 36.00
C ARG A 4 -18.24 14.21 35.38
N LEU A 5 -17.18 14.31 36.16
CA LEU A 5 -15.83 14.60 35.62
C LEU A 5 -15.29 13.44 34.80
N MET A 6 -15.53 12.20 35.24
CA MET A 6 -15.07 10.99 34.51
C MET A 6 -15.78 10.83 33.17
N THR A 7 -17.08 11.15 33.07
CA THR A 7 -17.80 11.12 31.77
C THR A 7 -17.30 12.17 30.81
N ILE A 8 -16.94 13.37 31.28
CA ILE A 8 -16.40 14.43 30.42
C ILE A 8 -15.03 14.04 29.86
N VAL A 9 -14.15 13.43 30.68
CA VAL A 9 -12.83 12.97 30.26
C VAL A 9 -12.94 11.85 29.21
N ILE A 10 -13.85 10.89 29.39
CA ILE A 10 -14.09 9.82 28.43
C ILE A 10 -14.62 10.39 27.10
N MET A 11 -15.51 11.36 27.15
CA MET A 11 -16.06 12.01 25.96
C MET A 11 -14.99 12.79 25.17
N LEU A 12 -14.07 13.46 25.87
CA LEU A 12 -12.94 14.17 25.25
C LEU A 12 -11.93 13.20 24.62
N LEU A 13 -11.68 12.04 25.23
CA LEU A 13 -10.81 11.00 24.67
C LEU A 13 -11.42 10.35 23.41
N MET A 14 -12.75 10.17 23.39
CA MET A 14 -13.44 9.65 22.20
C MET A 14 -13.42 10.64 21.04
N LEU A 15 -13.55 11.94 21.29
CA LEU A 15 -13.49 12.99 20.28
C LEU A 15 -12.08 13.13 19.68
N SER A 16 -11.04 13.00 20.49
CA SER A 16 -9.65 13.04 19.99
C SER A 16 -9.30 11.82 19.13
N SER A 17 -9.78 10.63 19.47
CA SER A 17 -9.55 9.42 18.67
C SER A 17 -10.23 9.48 17.29
N CYS A 18 -11.45 10.03 17.22
CA CYS A 18 -12.14 10.27 15.94
C CYS A 18 -11.41 11.30 15.06
N TYR A 19 -10.83 12.33 15.67
CA TYR A 19 -10.06 13.35 14.93
C TYR A 19 -8.81 12.76 14.30
N TYR A 20 -8.02 12.00 15.06
CA TYR A 20 -6.82 11.31 14.54
C TYR A 20 -7.15 10.30 13.45
N PHE A 21 -8.23 9.54 13.61
CA PHE A 21 -8.65 8.57 12.61
C PHE A 21 -9.03 9.25 11.29
N ASN A 22 -9.80 10.34 11.33
CA ASN A 22 -10.16 11.09 10.13
C ASN A 22 -8.95 11.72 9.45
N GLN A 23 -7.97 12.24 10.20
CA GLN A 23 -6.75 12.80 9.64
C GLN A 23 -5.93 11.73 8.90
N VAL A 24 -5.78 10.54 9.47
CA VAL A 24 -5.09 9.41 8.80
C VAL A 24 -5.85 8.97 7.54
N VAL A 25 -7.18 8.92 7.58
CA VAL A 25 -8.00 8.58 6.41
C VAL A 25 -7.88 9.64 5.32
N ASP A 26 -7.84 10.91 5.67
CA ASP A 26 -7.70 12.01 4.70
C ASP A 26 -6.30 12.04 4.11
N ASP A 27 -5.25 11.80 4.89
CA ASP A 27 -3.87 11.65 4.42
C ASP A 27 -3.73 10.47 3.45
N ILE A 28 -4.40 9.35 3.74
CA ILE A 28 -4.43 8.18 2.85
C ILE A 28 -5.20 8.50 1.55
N LYS A 29 -6.31 9.23 1.62
CA LYS A 29 -7.07 9.64 0.43
C LYS A 29 -6.30 10.62 -0.43
N GLU A 30 -5.63 11.60 0.15
CA GLU A 30 -4.82 12.58 -0.57
C GLU A 30 -3.62 11.91 -1.23
N SER A 31 -2.95 11.02 -0.51
CA SER A 31 -1.87 10.17 -1.01
C SER A 31 -2.33 9.26 -2.17
N ASN A 32 -3.52 8.66 -2.06
CA ASN A 32 -4.15 7.88 -3.12
C ASN A 32 -4.46 8.70 -4.37
N THR A 33 -4.93 9.93 -4.19
CA THR A 33 -5.24 10.83 -5.30
C THR A 33 -3.97 11.21 -6.06
N MET A 34 -2.87 11.41 -5.36
CA MET A 34 -1.54 11.64 -5.96
C MET A 34 -1.00 10.39 -6.67
N ALA A 35 -1.13 9.22 -6.05
CA ALA A 35 -0.64 7.95 -6.59
C ALA A 35 -1.39 7.50 -7.86
N ARG A 36 -2.68 7.81 -7.96
CA ARG A 36 -3.50 7.50 -9.15
C ARG A 36 -3.33 8.51 -10.29
N GLY A 37 -2.53 9.57 -10.12
CA GLY A 37 -2.44 10.65 -11.10
C GLY A 37 -3.77 11.37 -11.33
N GLN A 38 -4.74 11.19 -10.45
CA GLN A 38 -6.02 11.88 -10.48
C GLN A 38 -5.83 13.30 -9.97
N LYS A 39 -5.15 14.10 -10.74
CA LYS A 39 -5.19 15.54 -10.53
C LYS A 39 -6.42 16.12 -11.16
N LYS A 40 -6.88 17.23 -10.55
CA LYS A 40 -7.98 18.08 -11.02
C LYS A 40 -7.82 18.56 -12.47
N ASP A 41 -6.63 18.46 -13.04
CA ASP A 41 -6.34 18.82 -14.41
C ASP A 41 -6.05 17.58 -15.26
N ARG A 42 -7.03 17.19 -16.04
CA ARG A 42 -7.01 16.04 -16.96
C ARG A 42 -5.92 16.09 -18.05
N GLY A 43 -5.00 17.03 -18.04
CA GLY A 43 -4.01 17.22 -19.08
C GLY A 43 -2.56 17.35 -18.64
N GLY A 44 -2.26 17.44 -17.33
CA GLY A 44 -0.94 17.88 -16.87
C GLY A 44 -0.08 16.88 -16.09
N ALA A 45 -0.66 15.87 -15.47
CA ALA A 45 0.04 15.07 -14.47
C ALA A 45 1.22 14.23 -15.02
N TYR A 46 1.16 13.80 -16.27
CA TYR A 46 2.22 13.02 -16.89
C TYR A 46 3.30 13.85 -17.60
N LYS A 47 3.14 15.17 -17.67
CA LYS A 47 4.15 16.07 -18.26
C LYS A 47 5.15 16.62 -17.26
N ASN A 48 4.99 16.32 -15.97
CA ASN A 48 5.92 16.81 -14.97
C ASN A 48 7.07 15.82 -14.79
N ASP A 49 8.20 16.08 -15.44
CA ASP A 49 9.40 15.25 -15.35
C ASP A 49 9.88 15.10 -13.91
N LYS A 50 9.68 16.12 -13.06
CA LYS A 50 9.98 16.06 -11.64
C LYS A 50 9.14 14.99 -10.91
N TYR A 51 7.86 14.86 -11.21
CA TYR A 51 7.02 13.81 -10.62
C TYR A 51 7.52 12.42 -10.95
N LYS A 52 7.88 12.20 -12.22
CA LYS A 52 8.46 10.90 -12.64
C LYS A 52 9.76 10.61 -11.91
N GLU A 53 10.64 11.60 -11.83
CA GLU A 53 11.90 11.47 -11.11
C GLU A 53 11.70 11.12 -9.64
N ASP A 54 10.76 11.78 -8.96
CA ASP A 54 10.45 11.53 -7.56
C ASP A 54 9.85 10.12 -7.33
N VAL A 55 9.01 9.64 -8.26
CA VAL A 55 8.49 8.26 -8.24
C VAL A 55 9.62 7.24 -8.43
N TYR A 56 10.54 7.45 -9.38
CA TYR A 56 11.67 6.54 -9.57
C TYR A 56 12.60 6.52 -8.35
N LYS A 57 12.87 7.68 -7.73
CA LYS A 57 13.64 7.75 -6.48
C LYS A 57 12.96 6.98 -5.34
N ALA A 58 11.64 7.08 -5.23
CA ALA A 58 10.88 6.33 -4.23
C ALA A 58 10.97 4.81 -4.49
N ILE A 59 10.86 4.38 -5.74
CA ILE A 59 11.01 2.97 -6.13
C ILE A 59 12.41 2.46 -5.77
N ASP A 60 13.46 3.20 -6.10
CA ASP A 60 14.86 2.84 -5.81
C ASP A 60 15.14 2.78 -4.30
N ASP A 61 14.53 3.66 -3.51
CA ASP A 61 14.62 3.64 -2.05
C ASP A 61 13.91 2.39 -1.48
N ILE A 62 12.70 2.09 -1.94
CA ILE A 62 11.94 0.91 -1.49
C ILE A 62 12.64 -0.39 -1.89
N ALA A 63 13.24 -0.45 -3.07
CA ALA A 63 13.98 -1.63 -3.54
C ALA A 63 15.14 -2.02 -2.60
N LYS A 64 15.71 -1.07 -1.87
CA LYS A 64 16.78 -1.28 -0.89
C LYS A 64 16.28 -1.66 0.50
N ARG A 65 14.98 -1.45 0.79
CA ARG A 65 14.41 -1.75 2.10
C ARG A 65 14.28 -3.27 2.33
N PRO A 66 14.37 -3.75 3.57
CA PRO A 66 14.07 -5.13 3.90
C PRO A 66 12.58 -5.43 3.69
N VAL A 67 12.28 -6.64 3.23
CA VAL A 67 10.91 -7.16 3.09
C VAL A 67 10.64 -8.02 4.32
N ASN A 68 10.13 -7.41 5.37
CA ASN A 68 9.94 -8.02 6.69
C ASN A 68 8.69 -7.50 7.44
N LYS A 69 7.97 -6.54 6.87
CA LYS A 69 6.76 -5.99 7.48
C LYS A 69 5.58 -6.93 7.21
N LYS A 70 4.97 -7.44 8.27
CA LYS A 70 3.77 -8.25 8.22
C LYS A 70 2.52 -7.36 8.13
N VAL A 71 1.64 -7.68 7.21
CA VAL A 71 0.35 -7.02 7.03
C VAL A 71 -0.74 -8.03 6.77
N GLU A 72 -1.95 -7.76 7.23
CA GLU A 72 -3.11 -8.54 6.87
C GLU A 72 -3.62 -8.11 5.50
N PHE A 73 -3.89 -9.08 4.63
CA PHE A 73 -4.55 -8.90 3.36
C PHE A 73 -5.67 -9.95 3.24
N GLU A 74 -6.91 -9.48 3.31
CA GLU A 74 -8.07 -10.36 3.41
C GLU A 74 -7.93 -11.32 4.61
N GLU A 75 -7.78 -12.60 4.35
CA GLU A 75 -7.68 -13.64 5.39
C GLU A 75 -6.25 -14.21 5.55
N ILE A 76 -5.24 -13.57 4.93
CA ILE A 76 -3.85 -14.03 4.99
C ILE A 76 -2.91 -12.95 5.49
N GLU A 77 -1.81 -13.38 6.10
CA GLU A 77 -0.68 -12.50 6.40
C GLU A 77 0.26 -12.47 5.19
N LEU A 78 0.63 -11.27 4.77
CA LEU A 78 1.64 -11.01 3.76
C LEU A 78 2.84 -10.28 4.35
N ILE A 79 4.02 -10.52 3.78
CA ILE A 79 5.26 -9.85 4.12
C ILE A 79 5.60 -8.87 2.99
N ILE A 80 5.69 -7.59 3.32
CA ILE A 80 5.94 -6.50 2.38
C ILE A 80 7.16 -5.66 2.82
N PRO A 81 7.68 -4.75 1.97
CA PRO A 81 8.77 -3.86 2.35
C PRO A 81 8.42 -2.97 3.54
N GLU A 82 9.41 -2.64 4.35
CA GLU A 82 9.26 -1.65 5.43
C GLU A 82 8.74 -0.31 4.91
N ASN A 83 7.97 0.39 5.75
CA ASN A 83 7.37 1.69 5.43
C ASN A 83 6.50 1.67 4.16
N THR A 84 5.89 0.52 3.86
CA THR A 84 4.85 0.41 2.84
C THR A 84 3.55 -0.13 3.44
N VAL A 85 2.47 -0.03 2.69
CA VAL A 85 1.14 -0.55 3.07
C VAL A 85 0.41 -1.02 1.81
N ILE A 86 -0.50 -1.95 1.95
CA ILE A 86 -1.44 -2.30 0.88
C ILE A 86 -2.61 -1.33 0.97
N ASN A 87 -2.83 -0.57 -0.08
CA ASN A 87 -3.96 0.33 -0.19
C ASN A 87 -5.27 -0.47 -0.21
N PRO A 88 -6.20 -0.25 0.72
CA PRO A 88 -7.42 -1.05 0.83
C PRO A 88 -8.37 -0.87 -0.37
N ASP A 89 -8.33 0.27 -1.06
CA ASP A 89 -9.25 0.55 -2.18
C ASP A 89 -8.77 -0.03 -3.51
N SER A 90 -7.46 -0.14 -3.71
CA SER A 90 -6.87 -0.56 -4.99
C SER A 90 -6.02 -1.82 -4.90
N TRP A 91 -5.76 -2.29 -3.67
CA TRP A 91 -4.88 -3.42 -3.36
C TRP A 91 -3.46 -3.28 -3.95
N THR A 92 -3.03 -2.05 -4.18
CA THR A 92 -1.69 -1.73 -4.64
C THR A 92 -0.77 -1.41 -3.46
N LEU A 93 0.52 -1.66 -3.66
CA LEU A 93 1.53 -1.29 -2.68
C LEU A 93 1.73 0.24 -2.68
N LEU A 94 1.67 0.86 -1.50
CA LEU A 94 1.81 2.29 -1.28
C LEU A 94 3.02 2.56 -0.40
N ASP A 95 3.86 3.51 -0.77
CA ASP A 95 4.95 4.01 0.08
C ASP A 95 4.43 5.01 1.11
N LEU A 96 4.59 4.71 2.39
CA LEU A 96 4.14 5.60 3.47
C LEU A 96 4.96 6.89 3.58
N LYS A 97 6.21 6.90 3.08
CA LYS A 97 7.09 8.06 3.15
C LYS A 97 6.73 9.13 2.12
N THR A 98 6.36 8.73 0.93
CA THR A 98 6.09 9.63 -0.20
C THR A 98 4.63 9.68 -0.62
N GLY A 99 3.82 8.71 -0.17
CA GLY A 99 2.44 8.53 -0.61
C GLY A 99 2.29 7.99 -2.03
N TYR A 100 3.36 7.59 -2.70
CA TYR A 100 3.27 7.06 -4.06
C TYR A 100 2.85 5.60 -4.08
N GLY A 101 1.87 5.28 -4.94
CA GLY A 101 1.51 3.92 -5.28
C GLY A 101 2.52 3.30 -6.25
N LEU A 102 2.92 2.07 -5.98
CA LEU A 102 3.78 1.31 -6.86
C LEU A 102 2.94 0.43 -7.81
N PRO A 103 3.42 0.14 -9.01
CA PRO A 103 2.77 -0.81 -9.91
C PRO A 103 3.04 -2.26 -9.46
N ILE A 104 2.63 -2.54 -8.23
CA ILE A 104 2.62 -3.84 -7.56
C ILE A 104 1.25 -3.98 -6.92
N SER A 105 0.50 -5.02 -7.26
CA SER A 105 -0.86 -5.22 -6.76
C SER A 105 -1.10 -6.65 -6.29
N PHE A 106 -2.02 -6.78 -5.36
CA PHE A 106 -2.51 -8.04 -4.85
C PHE A 106 -3.93 -8.28 -5.36
N SER A 107 -4.38 -9.52 -5.39
CA SER A 107 -5.71 -9.89 -5.86
C SER A 107 -6.17 -11.19 -5.23
N THR A 108 -7.47 -11.39 -5.16
CA THR A 108 -8.11 -12.69 -4.85
C THR A 108 -8.57 -13.43 -6.09
N GLN A 109 -8.28 -12.88 -7.28
CA GLN A 109 -8.52 -13.53 -8.57
C GLN A 109 -7.23 -14.20 -9.01
N GLY A 110 -7.33 -15.41 -9.57
CA GLY A 110 -6.16 -16.15 -10.05
C GLY A 110 -5.46 -15.40 -11.18
N LEU A 111 -4.18 -15.05 -10.96
CA LEU A 111 -3.24 -14.51 -11.95
C LEU A 111 -2.11 -15.53 -12.18
N CYS A 112 -0.99 -15.09 -12.74
CA CYS A 112 0.13 -16.00 -12.99
C CYS A 112 1.00 -16.29 -11.76
N LEU A 113 1.10 -15.36 -10.82
CA LEU A 113 1.77 -15.57 -9.54
C LEU A 113 0.74 -15.78 -8.45
N ASN A 114 0.64 -16.99 -7.92
CA ASN A 114 -0.43 -17.39 -7.01
C ASN A 114 0.09 -18.05 -5.74
N LYS A 115 -0.68 -17.86 -4.67
CA LYS A 115 -0.56 -18.57 -3.40
C LYS A 115 -1.94 -19.07 -3.02
N THR A 116 -2.07 -20.33 -2.68
CA THR A 116 -3.35 -20.91 -2.21
C THR A 116 -3.30 -21.14 -0.71
N VAL A 117 -4.26 -20.57 0.01
CA VAL A 117 -4.40 -20.74 1.46
C VAL A 117 -5.84 -21.11 1.75
N LYS A 118 -6.06 -22.23 2.44
CA LYS A 118 -7.40 -22.75 2.79
C LYS A 118 -8.37 -22.82 1.60
N GLY A 119 -7.86 -23.18 0.42
CA GLY A 119 -8.66 -23.30 -0.80
C GLY A 119 -8.97 -21.98 -1.53
N LYS A 120 -8.55 -20.84 -0.98
CA LYS A 120 -8.65 -19.52 -1.66
C LYS A 120 -7.34 -19.19 -2.36
N VAL A 121 -7.45 -18.59 -3.55
CA VAL A 121 -6.30 -18.17 -4.36
C VAL A 121 -6.04 -16.68 -4.12
N TYR A 122 -4.81 -16.37 -3.81
CA TYR A 122 -4.29 -15.01 -3.69
C TYR A 122 -3.21 -14.81 -4.73
N SER A 123 -3.19 -13.67 -5.38
CA SER A 123 -2.28 -13.41 -6.49
C SER A 123 -1.48 -12.14 -6.27
N LEU A 124 -0.27 -12.14 -6.81
CA LEU A 124 0.64 -11.00 -6.87
C LEU A 124 0.86 -10.63 -8.34
N TRP A 125 0.73 -9.34 -8.65
CA TRP A 125 1.13 -8.78 -9.94
C TRP A 125 2.12 -7.63 -9.72
N TYR A 126 3.11 -7.54 -10.56
CA TYR A 126 4.03 -6.41 -10.59
C TYR A 126 4.58 -6.16 -11.98
N ASN A 127 4.94 -4.90 -12.27
CA ASN A 127 5.52 -4.50 -13.55
C ASN A 127 6.96 -5.00 -13.68
N LYS A 128 7.17 -6.02 -14.52
CA LYS A 128 8.48 -6.66 -14.73
C LYS A 128 9.43 -5.82 -15.60
N VAL A 129 8.92 -4.83 -16.33
CA VAL A 129 9.74 -3.96 -17.21
C VAL A 129 10.48 -2.89 -16.40
N MET A 130 9.88 -2.41 -15.32
CA MET A 130 10.52 -1.43 -14.43
C MET A 130 11.47 -2.14 -13.48
N SER A 131 12.79 -1.93 -13.65
CA SER A 131 13.85 -2.65 -12.90
C SER A 131 13.63 -2.66 -11.38
N GLY A 132 13.47 -1.51 -10.74
CA GLY A 132 13.25 -1.42 -9.29
C GLY A 132 11.95 -2.09 -8.83
N VAL A 133 10.86 -1.94 -9.58
CA VAL A 133 9.57 -2.61 -9.30
C VAL A 133 9.69 -4.12 -9.43
N ASN A 134 10.40 -4.60 -10.46
CA ASN A 134 10.69 -6.02 -10.65
C ASN A 134 11.49 -6.60 -9.48
N GLU A 135 12.49 -5.86 -8.99
CA GLU A 135 13.27 -6.27 -7.82
C GLU A 135 12.39 -6.37 -6.56
N ILE A 136 11.59 -5.34 -6.27
CA ILE A 136 10.65 -5.35 -5.13
C ILE A 136 9.68 -6.52 -5.26
N GLY A 137 9.08 -6.69 -6.44
CA GLY A 137 8.12 -7.75 -6.72
C GLY A 137 8.69 -9.15 -6.46
N LYS A 138 9.92 -9.43 -6.93
CA LYS A 138 10.61 -10.69 -6.67
C LYS A 138 10.90 -10.94 -5.19
N LYS A 139 11.26 -9.89 -4.44
CA LYS A 139 11.46 -9.99 -2.99
C LYS A 139 10.15 -10.34 -2.27
N ILE A 140 9.04 -9.71 -2.66
CA ILE A 140 7.70 -10.02 -2.11
C ILE A 140 7.27 -11.43 -2.50
N GLU A 141 7.44 -11.82 -3.78
CA GLU A 141 7.16 -13.16 -4.29
C GLU A 141 7.84 -14.23 -3.43
N LYS A 142 9.15 -14.08 -3.21
CA LYS A 142 9.95 -15.01 -2.41
C LYS A 142 9.56 -15.01 -0.92
N ALA A 143 9.32 -13.84 -0.34
CA ALA A 143 8.97 -13.72 1.08
C ALA A 143 7.60 -14.33 1.43
N ASN A 144 6.71 -14.47 0.43
CA ASN A 144 5.34 -14.94 0.62
C ASN A 144 5.05 -16.29 -0.06
N ASP A 145 6.04 -16.93 -0.69
CA ASP A 145 5.89 -18.22 -1.40
C ASP A 145 4.85 -18.18 -2.53
N PHE A 146 4.81 -17.07 -3.29
CA PHE A 146 4.01 -17.03 -4.51
C PHE A 146 4.66 -17.90 -5.60
N ILE A 147 3.86 -18.68 -6.29
CA ILE A 147 4.32 -19.64 -7.31
C ILE A 147 3.77 -19.22 -8.68
N TYR A 148 4.63 -19.26 -9.71
CA TYR A 148 4.21 -19.01 -11.08
C TYR A 148 3.43 -20.21 -11.65
N THR A 149 2.18 -19.98 -12.06
CA THR A 149 1.24 -21.04 -12.48
C THR A 149 0.82 -20.94 -13.95
N CYS A 150 1.15 -19.85 -14.67
CA CYS A 150 0.87 -19.77 -16.10
C CYS A 150 1.87 -20.60 -16.90
N LYS A 151 1.37 -21.24 -17.97
CA LYS A 151 2.17 -21.96 -18.96
C LYS A 151 2.56 -21.05 -20.11
#